data_db7dcc6b8025f388447f91ff853ba5bb
#
_entry.id   db7dcc6b8025f388447f91ff853ba5bb
#
_cell.length_a   1.000
_cell.length_b   1.000
_cell.length_c   1.000
_cell.angle_alpha   90.00
_cell.angle_beta   90.00
_cell.angle_gamma   90.00
#
_symmetry.space_group_name_H-M   'P 1'
#
loop_
_entity.id
_entity.type
_entity.pdbx_description
1 polymer ?
#
loop_
_entity_poly.entity_id
_entity_poly.type
_entity_poly.pdbx_seq_one_letter_code
_entity_poly.pdbx_strand_id
1 'polypeptide(L)'
;MRTSNYRKFKITKKQAKLVGGAAAVAVLAGIIFFFAFFHVSKVEVMESNHYTKEELKEMVLTGAFSSNSVLAPITCSKNNVQGVPYIEGYSVSRSGRNSIVISVREKSVVGCIPYLDSYVYFDRNGMFVEGDKTRDESVPYFEGIQVKKVVMNEKLPIKDAVLNTAVALSTIFAKNDLQPDYIQLEDDSTIELIYGDITVKLGKDKYLEDKMSRM
;
A
#
# COMPACT_ATOMS: atom_id res chain seq x y z
N MET A 1 -35.44 -64.97 1.13
CA MET A 1 -35.01 -64.03 0.06
C MET A 1 -36.08 -62.93 -0.10
N ARG A 2 -35.78 -61.73 0.35
CA ARG A 2 -36.69 -60.55 0.27
C ARG A 2 -36.25 -59.71 -0.93
N THR A 3 -37.00 -59.81 -2.04
CA THR A 3 -36.78 -58.97 -3.22
C THR A 3 -37.32 -57.53 -2.93
N SER A 4 -36.41 -56.55 -2.81
CA SER A 4 -36.75 -55.15 -2.66
C SER A 4 -37.23 -54.58 -3.99
N ASN A 5 -38.55 -54.29 -4.11
CA ASN A 5 -39.13 -53.63 -5.25
C ASN A 5 -38.78 -52.13 -5.24
N TYR A 6 -37.70 -51.74 -5.91
CA TYR A 6 -37.44 -50.35 -6.22
C TYR A 6 -38.43 -49.87 -7.32
N ARG A 7 -39.46 -49.11 -6.92
CA ARG A 7 -40.31 -48.38 -7.87
C ARG A 7 -39.46 -47.31 -8.58
N LYS A 8 -39.10 -47.56 -9.84
CA LYS A 8 -38.50 -46.50 -10.68
C LYS A 8 -39.55 -45.44 -10.95
N PHE A 9 -39.37 -44.25 -10.35
CA PHE A 9 -40.19 -43.07 -10.63
C PHE A 9 -39.93 -42.66 -12.09
N LYS A 10 -40.89 -42.83 -12.99
CA LYS A 10 -40.83 -42.32 -14.38
C LYS A 10 -41.38 -40.87 -14.37
N ILE A 11 -40.49 -39.88 -14.40
CA ILE A 11 -40.86 -38.49 -14.57
C ILE A 11 -41.28 -38.26 -16.02
N THR A 12 -42.45 -37.74 -16.26
CA THR A 12 -42.92 -37.37 -17.60
C THR A 12 -42.15 -36.13 -18.09
N LYS A 13 -42.01 -35.97 -19.43
CA LYS A 13 -41.27 -34.82 -20.03
C LYS A 13 -41.88 -33.47 -19.55
N LYS A 14 -43.15 -33.39 -19.26
CA LYS A 14 -43.85 -32.19 -18.77
C LYS A 14 -43.49 -31.88 -17.31
N GLN A 15 -43.43 -32.91 -16.48
CA GLN A 15 -42.95 -32.79 -15.07
C GLN A 15 -41.46 -32.43 -14.99
N ALA A 16 -40.63 -32.99 -15.86
CA ALA A 16 -39.20 -32.64 -15.94
C ALA A 16 -39.00 -31.16 -16.30
N LYS A 17 -39.74 -30.61 -17.26
CA LYS A 17 -39.70 -29.16 -17.60
C LYS A 17 -40.17 -28.28 -16.45
N LEU A 18 -41.22 -28.67 -15.74
CA LEU A 18 -41.76 -27.90 -14.60
C LEU A 18 -40.77 -27.90 -13.43
N VAL A 19 -40.19 -29.05 -13.10
CA VAL A 19 -39.16 -29.17 -12.05
C VAL A 19 -37.89 -28.39 -12.43
N GLY A 20 -37.45 -28.45 -13.70
CA GLY A 20 -36.34 -27.67 -14.20
C GLY A 20 -36.57 -26.17 -14.13
N GLY A 21 -37.80 -25.71 -14.48
CA GLY A 21 -38.17 -24.30 -14.36
C GLY A 21 -38.20 -23.82 -12.90
N ALA A 22 -38.81 -24.61 -12.01
CA ALA A 22 -38.87 -24.29 -10.58
C ALA A 22 -37.42 -24.26 -9.95
N ALA A 23 -36.57 -25.19 -10.34
CA ALA A 23 -35.16 -25.20 -9.89
C ALA A 23 -34.42 -23.96 -10.38
N ALA A 24 -34.61 -23.55 -11.64
CA ALA A 24 -33.99 -22.34 -12.19
C ALA A 24 -34.45 -21.07 -11.43
N VAL A 25 -35.74 -20.95 -11.13
CA VAL A 25 -36.26 -19.81 -10.33
C VAL A 25 -35.69 -19.83 -8.91
N ALA A 26 -35.59 -20.99 -8.28
CA ALA A 26 -35.00 -21.12 -6.95
C ALA A 26 -33.52 -20.73 -6.92
N VAL A 27 -32.75 -21.09 -7.94
CA VAL A 27 -31.33 -20.68 -8.09
C VAL A 27 -31.20 -19.17 -8.28
N LEU A 28 -32.03 -18.58 -9.15
CA LEU A 28 -32.02 -17.13 -9.36
C LEU A 28 -32.40 -16.38 -8.10
N ALA A 29 -33.45 -16.82 -7.38
CA ALA A 29 -33.81 -16.24 -6.10
C ALA A 29 -32.69 -16.36 -5.04
N GLY A 30 -32.00 -17.50 -5.01
CA GLY A 30 -30.85 -17.72 -4.15
C GLY A 30 -29.69 -16.77 -4.46
N ILE A 31 -29.40 -16.53 -5.73
CA ILE A 31 -28.36 -15.58 -6.18
C ILE A 31 -28.75 -14.16 -5.75
N ILE A 32 -29.98 -13.71 -6.02
CA ILE A 32 -30.46 -12.39 -5.62
C ILE A 32 -30.36 -12.22 -4.10
N PHE A 33 -30.84 -13.23 -3.36
CA PHE A 33 -30.75 -13.24 -1.91
C PHE A 33 -29.29 -13.15 -1.42
N PHE A 34 -28.36 -13.89 -2.02
CA PHE A 34 -26.94 -13.86 -1.67
C PHE A 34 -26.33 -12.47 -1.84
N PHE A 35 -26.60 -11.81 -2.97
CA PHE A 35 -26.09 -10.44 -3.20
C PHE A 35 -26.74 -9.41 -2.27
N ALA A 36 -28.03 -9.52 -2.00
CA ALA A 36 -28.71 -8.64 -1.07
C ALA A 36 -28.28 -8.85 0.39
N PHE A 37 -28.12 -10.12 0.80
CA PHE A 37 -27.77 -10.48 2.18
C PHE A 37 -26.33 -10.12 2.56
N PHE A 38 -25.38 -10.21 1.62
CA PHE A 38 -23.98 -9.91 1.81
C PHE A 38 -23.57 -8.56 1.20
N HIS A 39 -24.52 -7.65 1.01
CA HIS A 39 -24.21 -6.31 0.50
C HIS A 39 -23.34 -5.53 1.48
N VAL A 40 -22.21 -4.92 0.98
CA VAL A 40 -21.29 -4.11 1.78
C VAL A 40 -21.95 -2.80 2.16
N SER A 41 -22.12 -2.57 3.46
CA SER A 41 -22.65 -1.32 4.03
C SER A 41 -21.62 -0.56 4.86
N LYS A 42 -20.57 -1.25 5.35
CA LYS A 42 -19.51 -0.66 6.15
C LYS A 42 -18.14 -1.01 5.57
N VAL A 43 -17.34 0.02 5.34
CA VAL A 43 -15.94 -0.12 4.92
C VAL A 43 -15.08 0.56 5.96
N GLU A 44 -14.15 -0.19 6.55
CA GLU A 44 -13.12 0.32 7.42
C GLU A 44 -11.80 0.35 6.65
N VAL A 45 -11.02 1.40 6.85
CA VAL A 45 -9.67 1.54 6.28
C VAL A 45 -8.70 1.62 7.42
N MET A 46 -7.64 0.82 7.37
CA MET A 46 -6.58 0.77 8.37
C MET A 46 -5.24 1.16 7.73
N GLU A 47 -4.42 1.86 8.50
CA GLU A 47 -3.01 2.12 8.20
C GLU A 47 -2.75 2.95 6.92
N SER A 48 -3.44 4.09 6.75
CA SER A 48 -3.11 5.05 5.70
C SER A 48 -2.91 6.45 6.27
N ASN A 49 -1.76 7.06 5.96
CA ASN A 49 -1.43 8.43 6.32
C ASN A 49 -1.57 9.40 5.13
N HIS A 50 -1.48 8.88 3.89
CA HIS A 50 -1.43 9.69 2.67
C HIS A 50 -2.76 9.71 1.91
N TYR A 51 -3.67 8.78 2.18
CA TYR A 51 -4.93 8.66 1.46
C TYR A 51 -6.12 8.68 2.40
N THR A 52 -7.17 9.38 1.98
CA THR A 52 -8.45 9.35 2.68
C THR A 52 -9.15 8.01 2.50
N LYS A 53 -10.10 7.71 3.40
CA LYS A 53 -10.92 6.50 3.32
C LYS A 53 -11.69 6.41 2.00
N GLU A 54 -12.19 7.53 1.52
CA GLU A 54 -12.96 7.66 0.31
C GLU A 54 -12.11 7.34 -0.92
N GLU A 55 -10.91 7.90 -1.02
CA GLU A 55 -9.97 7.65 -2.11
C GLU A 55 -9.56 6.17 -2.17
N LEU A 56 -9.21 5.58 -1.03
CA LEU A 56 -8.85 4.15 -0.98
C LEU A 56 -10.03 3.25 -1.34
N LYS A 57 -11.24 3.62 -0.93
CA LYS A 57 -12.45 2.88 -1.28
C LYS A 57 -12.69 2.90 -2.78
N GLU A 58 -12.58 4.07 -3.43
CA GLU A 58 -12.75 4.19 -4.88
C GLU A 58 -11.67 3.45 -5.65
N MET A 59 -10.44 3.50 -5.16
CA MET A 59 -9.29 2.86 -5.78
C MET A 59 -9.33 1.33 -5.68
N VAL A 60 -9.72 0.81 -4.52
CA VAL A 60 -9.66 -0.62 -4.20
C VAL A 60 -10.93 -1.36 -4.58
N LEU A 61 -12.11 -0.78 -4.28
CA LEU A 61 -13.40 -1.43 -4.48
C LEU A 61 -13.93 -1.23 -5.90
N THR A 62 -13.21 -1.73 -6.86
CA THR A 62 -13.56 -1.68 -8.28
C THR A 62 -14.09 -3.03 -8.78
N GLY A 63 -14.98 -2.98 -9.78
CA GLY A 63 -15.51 -4.19 -10.43
C GLY A 63 -16.86 -4.65 -9.89
N ALA A 64 -17.45 -5.62 -10.59
CA ALA A 64 -18.86 -6.05 -10.43
C ALA A 64 -19.19 -6.65 -9.06
N PHE A 65 -18.20 -7.17 -8.33
CA PHE A 65 -18.41 -7.86 -7.05
C PHE A 65 -17.88 -7.08 -5.84
N SER A 66 -17.43 -5.84 -6.03
CA SER A 66 -16.90 -4.98 -4.97
C SER A 66 -17.94 -4.66 -3.87
N SER A 67 -19.22 -4.68 -4.21
CA SER A 67 -20.31 -4.45 -3.27
C SER A 67 -20.77 -5.69 -2.48
N ASN A 68 -20.11 -6.84 -2.64
CA ASN A 68 -20.45 -8.06 -1.89
C ASN A 68 -19.34 -8.41 -0.90
N SER A 69 -19.66 -8.49 0.39
CA SER A 69 -18.67 -8.70 1.46
C SER A 69 -17.93 -10.05 1.41
N VAL A 70 -18.46 -11.04 0.71
CA VAL A 70 -17.83 -12.35 0.52
C VAL A 70 -16.91 -12.34 -0.70
N LEU A 71 -17.34 -11.69 -1.78
CA LEU A 71 -16.64 -11.71 -3.07
C LEU A 71 -15.59 -10.60 -3.16
N ALA A 72 -15.81 -9.43 -2.56
CA ALA A 72 -14.86 -8.33 -2.58
C ALA A 72 -13.44 -8.72 -2.10
N PRO A 73 -13.24 -9.46 -1.00
CA PRO A 73 -11.91 -9.92 -0.59
C PRO A 73 -11.19 -10.76 -1.65
N ILE A 74 -11.92 -11.51 -2.46
CA ILE A 74 -11.35 -12.41 -3.47
C ILE A 74 -11.05 -11.65 -4.77
N THR A 75 -11.94 -10.74 -5.16
CA THR A 75 -11.86 -10.04 -6.45
C THR A 75 -11.05 -8.77 -6.36
N CYS A 76 -11.25 -7.96 -5.31
CA CYS A 76 -10.57 -6.68 -5.16
C CYS A 76 -9.12 -6.80 -4.71
N SER A 77 -8.76 -7.81 -3.90
CA SER A 77 -7.36 -8.02 -3.46
C SER A 77 -6.36 -8.33 -4.60
N LYS A 78 -6.86 -8.57 -5.81
CA LYS A 78 -6.03 -8.83 -6.99
C LYS A 78 -5.78 -7.59 -7.85
N ASN A 79 -6.40 -6.47 -7.51
CA ASN A 79 -6.22 -5.24 -8.27
C ASN A 79 -4.78 -4.77 -8.14
N ASN A 80 -4.19 -4.38 -9.25
CA ASN A 80 -2.81 -3.94 -9.29
C ASN A 80 -2.74 -2.46 -8.87
N VAL A 81 -1.95 -2.19 -7.83
CA VAL A 81 -1.64 -0.82 -7.36
C VAL A 81 -0.28 -0.33 -7.84
N GLN A 82 0.31 -0.97 -8.84
CA GLN A 82 1.57 -0.50 -9.41
C GLN A 82 1.42 0.92 -9.95
N GLY A 83 2.33 1.80 -9.52
CA GLY A 83 2.32 3.21 -9.92
C GLY A 83 1.45 4.12 -9.06
N VAL A 84 0.76 3.60 -8.03
CA VAL A 84 0.11 4.46 -7.04
C VAL A 84 1.18 4.96 -6.06
N PRO A 85 1.33 6.29 -5.90
CA PRO A 85 2.28 6.88 -4.96
C PRO A 85 2.07 6.32 -3.55
N TYR A 86 3.12 6.25 -2.76
CA TYR A 86 3.11 5.78 -1.36
C TYR A 86 2.52 4.39 -1.09
N ILE A 87 1.80 3.75 -2.02
CA ILE A 87 1.21 2.42 -1.79
C ILE A 87 2.17 1.32 -2.26
N GLU A 88 2.61 0.45 -1.35
CA GLU A 88 3.32 -0.80 -1.63
C GLU A 88 2.34 -1.90 -2.01
N GLY A 89 1.23 -1.97 -1.30
CA GLY A 89 0.19 -2.95 -1.52
C GLY A 89 -0.99 -2.78 -0.58
N TYR A 90 -2.04 -3.52 -0.82
CA TYR A 90 -3.20 -3.55 0.07
C TYR A 90 -3.82 -4.94 0.13
N SER A 91 -4.67 -5.15 1.12
CA SER A 91 -5.50 -6.33 1.24
C SER A 91 -6.93 -5.95 1.60
N VAL A 92 -7.89 -6.73 1.11
CA VAL A 92 -9.29 -6.59 1.46
C VAL A 92 -9.67 -7.83 2.26
N SER A 93 -10.22 -7.63 3.44
CA SER A 93 -10.68 -8.71 4.31
C SER A 93 -12.12 -8.46 4.77
N ARG A 94 -12.81 -9.55 5.12
CA ARG A 94 -14.16 -9.48 5.65
C ARG A 94 -14.11 -9.37 7.17
N SER A 95 -14.74 -8.34 7.74
CA SER A 95 -14.85 -8.15 9.19
C SER A 95 -16.22 -8.51 9.74
N GLY A 96 -17.22 -8.63 8.88
CA GLY A 96 -18.60 -8.97 9.28
C GLY A 96 -19.48 -9.38 8.11
N ARG A 97 -20.78 -9.57 8.37
CA ARG A 97 -21.71 -9.95 7.30
C ARG A 97 -21.75 -8.92 6.17
N ASN A 98 -21.81 -7.65 6.52
CA ASN A 98 -21.94 -6.53 5.59
C ASN A 98 -20.77 -5.56 5.71
N SER A 99 -19.63 -6.00 6.27
CA SER A 99 -18.47 -5.16 6.59
C SER A 99 -17.20 -5.75 6.02
N ILE A 100 -16.38 -4.89 5.46
CA ILE A 100 -15.03 -5.21 4.97
C ILE A 100 -14.03 -4.23 5.56
N VAL A 101 -12.78 -4.69 5.64
CA VAL A 101 -11.62 -3.88 6.04
C VAL A 101 -10.64 -3.85 4.87
N ILE A 102 -10.20 -2.66 4.52
CA ILE A 102 -9.09 -2.41 3.60
C ILE A 102 -7.88 -2.09 4.46
N SER A 103 -6.86 -2.93 4.40
CA SER A 103 -5.56 -2.69 5.03
C SER A 103 -4.55 -2.33 3.96
N VAL A 104 -3.94 -1.16 4.09
CA VAL A 104 -2.96 -0.63 3.13
C VAL A 104 -1.57 -0.78 3.73
N ARG A 105 -0.61 -1.21 2.92
CA ARG A 105 0.81 -1.08 3.24
C ARG A 105 1.37 0.06 2.43
N GLU A 106 1.81 1.09 3.14
CA GLU A 106 2.48 2.22 2.52
C GLU A 106 3.97 1.97 2.38
N LYS A 107 4.56 2.53 1.33
CA LYS A 107 6.00 2.57 1.15
C LYS A 107 6.59 3.45 2.25
N SER A 108 7.58 2.94 2.95
CA SER A 108 8.28 3.73 3.96
C SER A 108 9.26 4.67 3.27
N VAL A 109 8.91 5.93 3.14
CA VAL A 109 9.81 6.98 2.65
C VAL A 109 10.94 7.18 3.67
N VAL A 110 12.17 7.15 3.20
CA VAL A 110 13.39 7.38 4.01
C VAL A 110 13.87 8.82 3.87
N GLY A 111 13.73 9.38 2.67
CA GLY A 111 14.16 10.73 2.43
C GLY A 111 13.82 11.20 1.03
N CYS A 112 14.12 12.45 0.76
CA CYS A 112 14.02 13.03 -0.57
C CYS A 112 15.34 13.69 -0.99
N ILE A 113 15.52 13.77 -2.30
CA ILE A 113 16.67 14.43 -2.95
C ILE A 113 16.18 15.41 -4.00
N PRO A 114 16.94 16.46 -4.30
CA PRO A 114 16.62 17.36 -5.39
C PRO A 114 16.87 16.68 -6.74
N TYR A 115 15.96 16.81 -7.67
CA TYR A 115 16.12 16.37 -9.04
C TYR A 115 15.40 17.29 -10.01
N LEU A 116 16.14 18.00 -10.85
CA LEU A 116 15.60 19.06 -11.69
C LEU A 116 14.81 20.09 -10.85
N ASP A 117 13.59 20.40 -11.23
CA ASP A 117 12.73 21.35 -10.51
C ASP A 117 11.74 20.64 -9.54
N SER A 118 12.13 19.48 -9.00
CA SER A 118 11.29 18.63 -8.16
C SER A 118 12.09 17.95 -7.05
N TYR A 119 11.39 17.40 -6.08
CA TYR A 119 11.93 16.55 -5.03
C TYR A 119 11.55 15.09 -5.34
N VAL A 120 12.51 14.19 -5.25
CA VAL A 120 12.33 12.76 -5.51
C VAL A 120 12.46 12.00 -4.21
N TYR A 121 11.41 11.31 -3.83
CA TYR A 121 11.30 10.52 -2.61
C TYR A 121 11.73 9.09 -2.86
N PHE A 122 12.43 8.49 -1.90
CA PHE A 122 12.94 7.13 -2.00
C PHE A 122 12.73 6.32 -0.72
N ASP A 123 12.62 5.01 -0.89
CA ASP A 123 12.50 4.06 0.21
C ASP A 123 13.87 3.56 0.71
N ARG A 124 13.86 2.68 1.73
CA ARG A 124 15.08 2.08 2.31
C ARG A 124 15.91 1.25 1.34
N ASN A 125 15.34 0.81 0.23
CA ASN A 125 16.04 0.07 -0.82
C ASN A 125 16.57 1.00 -1.91
N GLY A 126 16.31 2.30 -1.79
CA GLY A 126 16.61 3.31 -2.79
C GLY A 126 15.66 3.29 -3.98
N MET A 127 14.49 2.66 -3.84
CA MET A 127 13.47 2.67 -4.89
C MET A 127 12.76 4.01 -4.93
N PHE A 128 12.50 4.50 -6.15
CA PHE A 128 11.65 5.65 -6.37
C PHE A 128 10.26 5.42 -5.75
N VAL A 129 9.81 6.33 -4.92
CA VAL A 129 8.47 6.30 -4.32
C VAL A 129 7.56 7.27 -5.06
N GLU A 130 7.96 8.55 -5.11
CA GLU A 130 7.21 9.65 -5.71
C GLU A 130 8.12 10.81 -6.09
N GLY A 131 7.61 11.72 -6.93
CA GLY A 131 8.22 13.01 -7.23
C GLY A 131 7.20 14.13 -7.10
N ASP A 132 7.54 15.19 -6.36
CA ASP A 132 6.69 16.37 -6.18
C ASP A 132 7.51 17.67 -6.38
N LYS A 133 6.83 18.73 -6.80
CA LYS A 133 7.42 20.07 -6.88
C LYS A 133 7.53 20.76 -5.53
N THR A 134 6.68 20.35 -4.59
CA THR A 134 6.66 20.85 -3.22
C THR A 134 7.30 19.83 -2.31
N ARG A 135 8.23 20.29 -1.47
CA ARG A 135 8.87 19.40 -0.49
C ARG A 135 7.91 19.09 0.66
N ASP A 136 7.81 17.85 1.03
CA ASP A 136 7.24 17.44 2.31
C ASP A 136 8.28 17.66 3.40
N GLU A 137 8.03 18.62 4.28
CA GLU A 137 8.95 19.00 5.37
C GLU A 137 9.06 17.90 6.45
N SER A 138 8.15 16.95 6.49
CA SER A 138 8.21 15.81 7.41
C SER A 138 9.23 14.75 7.01
N VAL A 139 9.71 14.80 5.76
CA VAL A 139 10.66 13.84 5.19
C VAL A 139 12.08 14.41 5.19
N PRO A 140 13.10 13.66 5.68
CA PRO A 140 14.48 14.06 5.63
C PRO A 140 14.93 14.44 4.22
N TYR A 141 15.50 15.63 4.07
CA TYR A 141 15.96 16.15 2.79
C TYR A 141 17.48 16.06 2.68
N PHE A 142 17.95 15.30 1.70
CA PHE A 142 19.38 15.06 1.45
C PHE A 142 19.85 15.88 0.26
N GLU A 143 20.65 16.91 0.53
CA GLU A 143 21.46 17.60 -0.47
C GLU A 143 22.81 16.88 -0.66
N GLY A 144 23.44 17.08 -1.81
CA GLY A 144 24.73 16.45 -2.12
C GLY A 144 24.59 15.11 -2.83
N ILE A 145 23.50 14.37 -2.64
CA ILE A 145 23.22 13.16 -3.41
C ILE A 145 22.75 13.55 -4.81
N GLN A 146 23.63 13.34 -5.79
CA GLN A 146 23.30 13.64 -7.18
C GLN A 146 22.99 12.37 -7.95
N VAL A 147 21.83 12.37 -8.64
CA VAL A 147 21.41 11.29 -9.52
C VAL A 147 21.33 11.78 -10.97
N LYS A 148 21.88 10.99 -11.90
CA LYS A 148 21.91 11.36 -13.32
C LYS A 148 20.57 11.09 -14.02
N LYS A 149 19.78 10.15 -13.52
CA LYS A 149 18.53 9.71 -14.13
C LYS A 149 17.61 9.18 -13.04
N VAL A 150 16.36 9.59 -13.12
CA VAL A 150 15.27 9.04 -12.29
C VAL A 150 14.26 8.37 -13.22
N VAL A 151 13.87 7.16 -12.89
CA VAL A 151 12.82 6.40 -13.60
C VAL A 151 11.81 5.94 -12.55
N MET A 152 10.54 6.19 -12.84
CA MET A 152 9.45 5.80 -11.95
C MET A 152 9.48 4.29 -11.66
N ASN A 153 9.30 3.94 -10.40
CA ASN A 153 9.31 2.54 -9.91
C ASN A 153 10.64 1.78 -10.11
N GLU A 154 11.74 2.48 -10.38
CA GLU A 154 13.08 1.89 -10.46
C GLU A 154 13.95 2.34 -9.27
N LYS A 155 15.03 1.60 -9.02
CA LYS A 155 16.04 1.99 -8.03
C LYS A 155 16.78 3.23 -8.51
N LEU A 156 16.90 4.24 -7.64
CA LEU A 156 17.69 5.42 -7.90
C LEU A 156 19.19 5.03 -7.97
N PRO A 157 19.98 5.64 -8.85
CA PRO A 157 21.40 5.35 -8.99
C PRO A 157 22.22 6.02 -7.86
N ILE A 158 21.87 5.71 -6.61
CA ILE A 158 22.56 6.13 -5.40
C ILE A 158 23.54 5.02 -5.01
N LYS A 159 24.76 5.39 -4.59
CA LYS A 159 25.75 4.43 -4.07
C LYS A 159 25.22 3.76 -2.81
N ASP A 160 25.38 2.45 -2.68
CA ASP A 160 24.85 1.69 -1.53
C ASP A 160 25.37 2.22 -0.18
N ALA A 161 26.62 2.69 -0.09
CA ALA A 161 27.16 3.30 1.13
C ALA A 161 26.39 4.57 1.51
N VAL A 162 26.13 5.46 0.55
CA VAL A 162 25.38 6.72 0.76
C VAL A 162 23.91 6.41 1.13
N LEU A 163 23.30 5.46 0.45
CA LEU A 163 21.93 5.02 0.76
C LEU A 163 21.84 4.47 2.18
N ASN A 164 22.77 3.61 2.59
CA ASN A 164 22.78 3.05 3.94
C ASN A 164 22.94 4.14 5.01
N THR A 165 23.79 5.14 4.74
CA THR A 165 23.94 6.31 5.62
C THR A 165 22.65 7.13 5.71
N ALA A 166 21.97 7.38 4.59
CA ALA A 166 20.70 8.09 4.57
C ALA A 166 19.62 7.34 5.36
N VAL A 167 19.51 6.00 5.20
CA VAL A 167 18.58 5.14 5.95
C VAL A 167 18.88 5.19 7.45
N ALA A 168 20.16 5.12 7.84
CA ALA A 168 20.56 5.19 9.24
C ALA A 168 20.20 6.55 9.86
N LEU A 169 20.50 7.65 9.18
CA LEU A 169 20.16 9.01 9.63
C LEU A 169 18.63 9.18 9.80
N SER A 170 17.84 8.78 8.80
CA SER A 170 16.39 8.88 8.87
C SER A 170 15.80 8.08 10.03
N THR A 171 16.36 6.91 10.32
CA THR A 171 15.97 6.10 11.47
C THR A 171 16.28 6.80 12.79
N ILE A 172 17.46 7.42 12.89
CA ILE A 172 17.89 8.16 14.09
C ILE A 172 17.02 9.40 14.29
N PHE A 173 16.73 10.15 13.23
CA PHE A 173 15.86 11.34 13.30
C PHE A 173 14.47 10.97 13.79
N ALA A 174 13.84 9.95 13.20
CA ALA A 174 12.52 9.49 13.62
C ALA A 174 12.49 9.03 15.10
N LYS A 175 13.58 8.38 15.58
CA LYS A 175 13.68 7.91 16.96
C LYS A 175 13.85 9.04 17.98
N ASN A 176 14.51 10.13 17.62
CA ASN A 176 14.86 11.21 18.54
C ASN A 176 14.04 12.49 18.30
N ASP A 177 13.07 12.46 17.41
CA ASP A 177 12.27 13.63 17.02
C ASP A 177 13.15 14.82 16.57
N LEU A 178 14.20 14.50 15.82
CA LEU A 178 15.14 15.47 15.28
C LEU A 178 14.85 15.67 13.79
N GLN A 179 14.77 16.91 13.36
CA GLN A 179 14.55 17.25 11.96
C GLN A 179 15.42 18.43 11.55
N PRO A 180 16.53 18.20 10.84
CA PRO A 180 17.29 19.27 10.22
C PRO A 180 16.53 19.84 9.03
N ASP A 181 16.80 21.12 8.70
CA ASP A 181 16.23 21.75 7.50
C ASP A 181 16.68 21.00 6.23
N TYR A 182 17.95 20.60 6.20
CA TYR A 182 18.48 19.66 5.22
C TYR A 182 19.76 18.97 5.73
N ILE A 183 20.12 17.90 5.05
CA ILE A 183 21.29 17.10 5.34
C ILE A 183 22.22 17.18 4.13
N GLN A 184 23.39 17.75 4.31
CA GLN A 184 24.44 17.66 3.30
C GLN A 184 25.11 16.30 3.42
N LEU A 185 24.82 15.41 2.47
CA LEU A 185 25.39 14.07 2.43
C LEU A 185 26.16 13.89 1.12
N GLU A 186 27.47 13.81 1.24
CA GLU A 186 28.34 13.66 0.09
C GLU A 186 28.54 12.20 -0.32
N ASP A 187 29.04 12.02 -1.54
CA ASP A 187 29.36 10.72 -2.16
C ASP A 187 30.33 9.86 -1.36
N ASP A 188 31.12 10.47 -0.47
CA ASP A 188 32.09 9.82 0.42
C ASP A 188 31.53 9.57 1.83
N SER A 189 30.19 9.74 2.00
CA SER A 189 29.47 9.64 3.26
C SER A 189 29.90 10.66 4.33
N THR A 190 30.40 11.84 3.93
CA THR A 190 30.58 12.98 4.84
C THR A 190 29.19 13.62 5.08
N ILE A 191 28.92 13.91 6.35
CA ILE A 191 27.59 14.35 6.82
C ILE A 191 27.71 15.69 7.52
N GLU A 192 26.90 16.65 7.09
CA GLU A 192 26.62 17.90 7.82
C GLU A 192 25.10 18.05 7.97
N LEU A 193 24.64 18.42 9.16
CA LEU A 193 23.25 18.71 9.44
C LEU A 193 23.06 20.21 9.57
N ILE A 194 22.04 20.73 8.91
CA ILE A 194 21.77 22.17 8.87
C ILE A 194 20.45 22.47 9.59
N TYR A 195 20.50 23.37 10.57
CA TYR A 195 19.40 23.87 11.37
C TYR A 195 19.41 25.41 11.37
N GLY A 196 18.71 26.05 10.44
CA GLY A 196 18.80 27.50 10.22
C GLY A 196 20.23 27.94 9.93
N ASP A 197 20.78 28.75 10.80
CA ASP A 197 22.15 29.26 10.71
C ASP A 197 23.19 28.32 11.37
N ILE A 198 22.76 27.18 11.93
CA ILE A 198 23.64 26.25 12.64
C ILE A 198 23.99 25.09 11.73
N THR A 199 25.30 24.85 11.55
CA THR A 199 25.81 23.66 10.85
C THR A 199 26.49 22.74 11.84
N VAL A 200 25.98 21.51 11.93
CA VAL A 200 26.55 20.43 12.73
C VAL A 200 27.34 19.48 11.86
N LYS A 201 28.66 19.45 12.01
CA LYS A 201 29.57 18.61 11.23
C LYS A 201 29.74 17.25 11.90
N LEU A 202 29.03 16.23 11.42
CA LEU A 202 29.16 14.86 11.92
C LEU A 202 30.36 14.11 11.33
N GLY A 203 30.86 14.56 10.18
CA GLY A 203 31.92 13.87 9.44
C GLY A 203 31.42 12.55 8.84
N LYS A 204 32.19 11.47 8.95
CA LYS A 204 31.82 10.16 8.40
C LYS A 204 30.73 9.48 9.20
N ASP A 205 30.06 8.52 8.57
CA ASP A 205 28.93 7.72 9.10
C ASP A 205 29.28 6.78 10.28
N LYS A 206 30.55 6.71 10.64
CA LYS A 206 31.01 5.87 11.75
C LYS A 206 30.52 6.40 13.10
N TYR A 207 29.89 5.52 13.92
CA TYR A 207 29.33 5.85 15.25
C TYR A 207 28.23 6.95 15.22
N LEU A 208 27.35 6.92 14.24
CA LEU A 208 26.29 7.92 14.07
C LEU A 208 25.39 8.04 15.31
N GLU A 209 24.93 6.92 15.88
CA GLU A 209 24.08 6.95 17.08
C GLU A 209 24.77 7.64 18.27
N ASP A 210 26.06 7.33 18.52
CA ASP A 210 26.82 7.97 19.59
C ASP A 210 27.03 9.47 19.37
N LYS A 211 27.24 9.88 18.11
CA LYS A 211 27.39 11.30 17.75
C LYS A 211 26.08 12.05 17.94
N MET A 212 24.98 11.48 17.46
CA MET A 212 23.64 12.07 17.56
C MET A 212 23.13 12.15 19.00
N SER A 213 23.48 11.18 19.87
CA SER A 213 23.09 11.20 21.27
C SER A 213 23.78 12.29 22.10
N ARG A 214 24.80 12.95 21.54
CA ARG A 214 25.56 14.05 22.20
C ARG A 214 25.15 15.44 21.70
N MET A 215 24.22 15.50 20.77
CA MET A 215 23.62 16.74 20.27
C MET A 215 22.48 17.21 21.18
#